data_7add54160100d83e215f9a10aaf1955b
#
_entry.id   7add54160100d83e215f9a10aaf1955b
#
_cell.length_a   1.000
_cell.length_b   1.000
_cell.length_c   1.000
_cell.angle_alpha   90.00
_cell.angle_beta   90.00
_cell.angle_gamma   90.00
#
_symmetry.space_group_name_H-M   'P 1'
#
loop_
_entity.id
_entity.type
_entity.pdbx_description
1 polymer ?
#
loop_
_entity_poly.entity_id
_entity_poly.type
_entity_poly.pdbx_seq_one_letter_code
_entity_poly.pdbx_strand_id
1 'polypeptide(L)'
;MADVPDQTAKSRCWKWRIVLLVIVALIAIGFSYLTWRFTRDDPVTYGDPEENFKYGSTGGERESGIPYWVWKVLPKMFPEYLPGKTYTPGTEYASLGFLYEPGKDLPVGASRRNTQGVDRVFLNCAICHAGSVRGTPRSPRSIYTGMPSNTVDLESFERFIFACASDQRFNAPRILAEMEGIGAKYDLINRFLMRYYAIPFMRERLLMLKGHFRFGDWEPDAGPGRTDTFNPAKTLLEFPLEKLETRELVGLCDLPSIWLQGPRKEKSIHAHWDGNNSMMEERNKSAAFGTGTFPPTIDLKQMARIEQWLLNKEPPKYPFPINGQLNAQGEKLYAQYCANCHGRNGRDFTGEYVGEVVPINKIGTDRHRLDSYTEELAAARSEERRVGKECCLVCRSRWSPYH
;
A
#
# COMPACT_ATOMS: atom_id res chain seq x y z
N MET A 1 49.42 -65.69 -22.80
CA MET A 1 48.04 -65.26 -23.10
C MET A 1 47.89 -63.84 -22.59
N ALA A 2 47.88 -62.85 -23.46
CA ALA A 2 47.68 -61.49 -23.05
C ALA A 2 46.17 -61.24 -22.92
N ASP A 3 45.74 -60.80 -21.76
CA ASP A 3 44.35 -60.37 -21.48
C ASP A 3 43.93 -59.27 -22.45
N VAL A 4 43.01 -59.54 -23.36
CA VAL A 4 42.39 -58.55 -24.22
C VAL A 4 41.38 -57.72 -23.32
N PRO A 5 41.59 -56.47 -23.05
CA PRO A 5 40.69 -55.70 -22.22
C PRO A 5 39.31 -55.61 -22.86
N ASP A 6 38.29 -56.00 -22.12
CA ASP A 6 36.87 -56.00 -22.51
C ASP A 6 36.43 -54.57 -22.97
N GLN A 7 36.38 -54.37 -24.29
CA GLN A 7 35.95 -53.11 -24.89
C GLN A 7 34.48 -52.80 -24.60
N THR A 8 33.66 -53.81 -24.26
CA THR A 8 32.24 -53.66 -23.97
C THR A 8 32.02 -53.00 -22.59
N ALA A 9 32.85 -53.31 -21.59
CA ALA A 9 32.82 -52.70 -20.26
C ALA A 9 33.19 -51.23 -20.30
N LYS A 10 34.20 -50.84 -21.13
CA LYS A 10 34.58 -49.43 -21.31
C LYS A 10 33.49 -48.56 -21.99
N SER A 11 32.81 -49.13 -23.02
CA SER A 11 31.72 -48.44 -23.71
C SER A 11 30.48 -48.24 -22.83
N ARG A 12 30.20 -49.21 -21.95
CA ARG A 12 29.09 -49.15 -20.99
C ARG A 12 29.36 -48.09 -19.91
N CYS A 13 30.57 -48.03 -19.38
CA CYS A 13 30.99 -47.02 -18.42
C CYS A 13 30.95 -45.58 -19.02
N TRP A 14 31.32 -45.42 -20.28
CA TRP A 14 31.24 -44.15 -21.00
C TRP A 14 29.79 -43.67 -21.18
N LYS A 15 28.86 -44.53 -21.53
CA LYS A 15 27.43 -44.21 -21.66
C LYS A 15 26.84 -43.77 -20.33
N TRP A 16 27.16 -44.43 -19.22
CA TRP A 16 26.70 -44.03 -17.88
C TRP A 16 27.28 -42.69 -17.43
N ARG A 17 28.52 -42.36 -17.79
CA ARG A 17 29.11 -41.03 -17.52
C ARG A 17 28.37 -39.92 -18.29
N ILE A 18 28.01 -40.16 -19.55
CA ILE A 18 27.23 -39.22 -20.34
C ILE A 18 25.84 -39.01 -19.72
N VAL A 19 25.14 -40.09 -19.36
CA VAL A 19 23.84 -40.01 -18.69
C VAL A 19 23.94 -39.22 -17.38
N LEU A 20 24.95 -39.50 -16.58
CA LEU A 20 25.18 -38.76 -15.32
C LEU A 20 25.43 -37.26 -15.58
N LEU A 21 26.27 -36.92 -16.57
CA LEU A 21 26.53 -35.51 -16.94
C LEU A 21 25.28 -34.82 -17.42
N VAL A 22 24.43 -35.49 -18.21
CA VAL A 22 23.14 -34.91 -18.64
C VAL A 22 22.22 -34.69 -17.48
N ILE A 23 22.12 -35.62 -16.53
CA ILE A 23 21.30 -35.49 -15.33
C ILE A 23 21.81 -34.29 -14.47
N VAL A 24 23.13 -34.19 -14.26
CA VAL A 24 23.72 -33.08 -13.51
C VAL A 24 23.47 -31.77 -14.21
N ALA A 25 23.60 -31.69 -15.53
CA ALA A 25 23.29 -30.49 -16.31
C ALA A 25 21.81 -30.11 -16.19
N LEU A 26 20.88 -31.06 -16.27
CA LEU A 26 19.44 -30.77 -16.11
C LEU A 26 19.12 -30.29 -14.69
N ILE A 27 19.73 -30.86 -13.66
CA ILE A 27 19.58 -30.42 -12.28
C ILE A 27 20.13 -29.00 -12.13
N ALA A 28 21.30 -28.71 -12.68
CA ALA A 28 21.91 -27.36 -12.63
C ALA A 28 21.05 -26.33 -13.35
N ILE A 29 20.51 -26.65 -14.52
CA ILE A 29 19.57 -25.79 -15.25
C ILE A 29 18.30 -25.56 -14.44
N GLY A 30 17.71 -26.62 -13.89
CA GLY A 30 16.52 -26.53 -13.05
C GLY A 30 16.75 -25.67 -11.81
N PHE A 31 17.87 -25.88 -11.13
CA PHE A 31 18.26 -25.07 -9.96
C PHE A 31 18.48 -23.59 -10.33
N SER A 32 19.19 -23.32 -11.43
CA SER A 32 19.43 -21.96 -11.92
C SER A 32 18.11 -21.25 -12.27
N TYR A 33 17.19 -21.97 -12.93
CA TYR A 33 15.86 -21.44 -13.25
C TYR A 33 15.05 -21.12 -11.98
N LEU A 34 15.03 -22.03 -11.01
CA LEU A 34 14.32 -21.79 -9.75
C LEU A 34 14.95 -20.64 -8.97
N THR A 35 16.27 -20.58 -8.91
CA THR A 35 16.98 -19.47 -8.26
C THR A 35 16.61 -18.13 -8.92
N TRP A 36 16.73 -18.05 -10.25
CA TRP A 36 16.33 -16.84 -10.99
C TRP A 36 14.87 -16.47 -10.72
N ARG A 37 13.97 -17.45 -10.75
CA ARG A 37 12.54 -17.24 -10.52
C ARG A 37 12.24 -16.71 -9.11
N PHE A 38 12.84 -17.30 -8.09
CA PHE A 38 12.56 -16.93 -6.69
C PHE A 38 13.34 -15.72 -6.19
N THR A 39 14.40 -15.32 -6.89
CA THR A 39 15.11 -14.06 -6.63
C THR A 39 14.55 -12.89 -7.43
N ARG A 40 13.66 -13.15 -8.36
CA ARG A 40 13.05 -12.11 -9.21
C ARG A 40 12.20 -11.15 -8.39
N ASP A 41 12.36 -9.86 -8.67
CA ASP A 41 11.65 -8.78 -8.01
C ASP A 41 11.46 -7.60 -8.98
N ASP A 42 10.39 -7.67 -9.78
CA ASP A 42 10.14 -6.76 -10.90
C ASP A 42 8.85 -5.97 -10.67
N PRO A 43 8.92 -4.67 -10.33
CA PRO A 43 7.77 -3.78 -10.35
C PRO A 43 7.31 -3.53 -11.78
N VAL A 44 6.02 -3.36 -11.98
CA VAL A 44 5.52 -2.76 -13.23
C VAL A 44 5.95 -1.29 -13.26
N THR A 45 6.66 -0.90 -14.31
CA THR A 45 7.18 0.46 -14.47
C THR A 45 6.34 1.24 -15.48
N TYR A 46 6.09 2.50 -15.16
CA TYR A 46 5.35 3.43 -16.01
C TYR A 46 6.26 4.57 -16.43
N GLY A 47 6.24 4.94 -17.72
CA GLY A 47 7.01 6.06 -18.25
C GLY A 47 6.50 7.40 -17.75
N ASP A 48 5.19 7.59 -17.79
CA ASP A 48 4.53 8.79 -17.28
C ASP A 48 4.57 8.84 -15.74
N PRO A 49 5.01 9.96 -15.14
CA PRO A 49 5.07 10.10 -13.67
C PRO A 49 3.71 10.05 -12.98
N GLU A 50 2.65 10.53 -13.61
CA GLU A 50 1.30 10.47 -13.05
C GLU A 50 0.74 9.04 -13.07
N GLU A 51 0.98 8.29 -14.14
CA GLU A 51 0.66 6.86 -14.17
C GLU A 51 1.48 6.09 -13.14
N ASN A 52 2.76 6.45 -12.97
CA ASN A 52 3.59 5.85 -11.94
C ASN A 52 3.09 6.15 -10.53
N PHE A 53 2.53 7.34 -10.29
CA PHE A 53 1.88 7.66 -9.02
C PHE A 53 0.61 6.84 -8.80
N LYS A 54 -0.22 6.66 -9.84
CA LYS A 54 -1.49 5.91 -9.78
C LYS A 54 -1.29 4.41 -9.57
N TYR A 55 -0.30 3.81 -10.25
CA TYR A 55 -0.17 2.35 -10.38
C TYR A 55 1.23 1.80 -10.05
N GLY A 56 2.19 2.67 -9.76
CA GLY A 56 3.56 2.27 -9.44
C GLY A 56 3.69 1.66 -8.04
N SER A 57 4.61 0.70 -7.92
CA SER A 57 4.91 0.02 -6.67
C SER A 57 5.68 0.92 -5.71
N THR A 58 5.29 0.92 -4.44
CA THR A 58 6.09 1.48 -3.34
C THR A 58 6.93 0.41 -2.62
N GLY A 59 6.77 -0.86 -2.99
CA GLY A 59 7.48 -1.99 -2.41
C GLY A 59 6.65 -2.85 -1.44
N GLY A 60 5.43 -2.44 -1.11
CA GLY A 60 4.55 -3.16 -0.18
C GLY A 60 4.13 -4.55 -0.64
N GLU A 61 4.16 -4.82 -1.95
CA GLU A 61 3.81 -6.12 -2.52
C GLU A 61 4.73 -7.24 -2.04
N ARG A 62 5.98 -6.92 -1.66
CA ARG A 62 6.97 -7.91 -1.24
C ARG A 62 6.54 -8.64 0.03
N GLU A 63 5.96 -7.95 0.99
CA GLU A 63 5.54 -8.51 2.28
C GLU A 63 4.02 -8.63 2.42
N SER A 64 3.29 -7.60 2.00
CA SER A 64 1.85 -7.47 2.25
C SER A 64 0.99 -7.74 1.01
N GLY A 65 1.62 -7.99 -0.15
CA GLY A 65 0.91 -8.13 -1.41
C GLY A 65 0.01 -9.36 -1.50
N ILE A 66 -1.21 -9.13 -1.97
CA ILE A 66 -2.17 -10.19 -2.31
C ILE A 66 -1.82 -10.72 -3.70
N PRO A 67 -1.74 -12.06 -3.93
CA PRO A 67 -1.55 -12.59 -5.27
C PRO A 67 -2.60 -12.04 -6.24
N TYR A 68 -2.16 -11.58 -7.41
CA TYR A 68 -3.00 -10.85 -8.37
C TYR A 68 -4.32 -11.57 -8.70
N TRP A 69 -4.27 -12.86 -8.98
CA TRP A 69 -5.48 -13.62 -9.32
C TRP A 69 -6.39 -13.84 -8.10
N VAL A 70 -5.82 -13.93 -6.89
CA VAL A 70 -6.62 -13.95 -5.66
C VAL A 70 -7.32 -12.61 -5.47
N TRP A 71 -6.61 -11.48 -5.64
CA TRP A 71 -7.23 -10.15 -5.64
C TRP A 71 -8.43 -10.08 -6.58
N LYS A 72 -8.31 -10.60 -7.80
CA LYS A 72 -9.39 -10.56 -8.81
C LYS A 72 -10.61 -11.41 -8.44
N VAL A 73 -10.45 -12.53 -7.75
CA VAL A 73 -11.57 -13.44 -7.46
C VAL A 73 -12.25 -13.20 -6.11
N LEU A 74 -11.60 -12.57 -5.13
CA LEU A 74 -12.20 -12.38 -3.80
C LEU A 74 -13.56 -11.68 -3.85
N PRO A 75 -13.76 -10.55 -4.53
CA PRO A 75 -15.06 -9.91 -4.61
C PRO A 75 -16.13 -10.74 -5.31
N LYS A 76 -15.75 -11.57 -6.26
CA LYS A 76 -16.64 -12.51 -6.94
C LYS A 76 -17.06 -13.66 -6.04
N MET A 77 -16.15 -14.17 -5.22
CA MET A 77 -16.41 -15.29 -4.30
C MET A 77 -17.22 -14.87 -3.07
N PHE A 78 -17.09 -13.63 -2.66
CA PHE A 78 -17.66 -13.11 -1.41
C PHE A 78 -18.42 -11.80 -1.60
N PRO A 79 -19.37 -11.72 -2.57
CA PRO A 79 -20.10 -10.49 -2.83
C PRO A 79 -20.94 -10.04 -1.63
N GLU A 80 -21.36 -10.97 -0.77
CA GLU A 80 -22.15 -10.69 0.43
C GLU A 80 -21.40 -9.86 1.49
N TYR A 81 -20.06 -9.82 1.43
CA TYR A 81 -19.24 -8.99 2.32
C TYR A 81 -18.90 -7.63 1.74
N LEU A 82 -19.28 -7.38 0.48
CA LEU A 82 -19.14 -6.06 -0.15
C LEU A 82 -20.29 -5.13 0.25
N PRO A 83 -20.07 -3.82 0.32
CA PRO A 83 -21.15 -2.85 0.43
C PRO A 83 -22.19 -3.04 -0.68
N GLY A 84 -23.48 -3.06 -0.30
CA GLY A 84 -24.57 -3.32 -1.25
C GLY A 84 -24.60 -4.73 -1.82
N LYS A 85 -23.75 -5.64 -1.35
CA LYS A 85 -23.64 -7.05 -1.79
C LYS A 85 -23.48 -7.20 -3.31
N THR A 86 -22.78 -6.25 -3.93
CA THR A 86 -22.70 -6.14 -5.40
C THR A 86 -21.27 -6.38 -5.88
N TYR A 87 -21.10 -7.36 -6.78
CA TYR A 87 -19.89 -7.60 -7.54
C TYR A 87 -20.08 -7.11 -8.98
N THR A 88 -19.12 -6.35 -9.50
CA THR A 88 -19.10 -5.89 -10.89
C THR A 88 -17.78 -6.30 -11.54
N PRO A 89 -17.80 -7.17 -12.56
CA PRO A 89 -16.59 -7.56 -13.29
C PRO A 89 -15.86 -6.34 -13.88
N GLY A 90 -14.52 -6.31 -13.74
CA GLY A 90 -13.67 -5.22 -14.22
C GLY A 90 -13.57 -4.01 -13.28
N THR A 91 -14.47 -3.91 -12.30
CA THR A 91 -14.45 -2.87 -11.25
C THR A 91 -14.74 -3.48 -9.88
N GLU A 92 -14.07 -4.54 -9.56
CA GLU A 92 -14.38 -5.48 -8.48
C GLU A 92 -14.53 -4.84 -7.11
N TYR A 93 -13.76 -3.77 -6.84
CA TYR A 93 -13.74 -3.05 -5.57
C TYR A 93 -14.44 -1.67 -5.63
N ALA A 94 -15.20 -1.38 -6.70
CA ALA A 94 -15.85 -0.08 -6.84
C ALA A 94 -16.89 0.22 -5.75
N SER A 95 -17.55 -0.80 -5.21
CA SER A 95 -18.49 -0.64 -4.08
C SER A 95 -17.82 -0.19 -2.78
N LEU A 96 -16.50 -0.42 -2.64
CA LEU A 96 -15.66 0.09 -1.56
C LEU A 96 -15.05 1.46 -1.88
N GLY A 97 -15.51 2.12 -2.96
CA GLY A 97 -15.07 3.44 -3.36
C GLY A 97 -13.76 3.50 -4.14
N PHE A 98 -13.18 2.36 -4.53
CA PHE A 98 -12.01 2.31 -5.39
C PHE A 98 -12.31 2.89 -6.77
N LEU A 99 -11.43 3.75 -7.28
CA LEU A 99 -11.58 4.45 -8.55
C LEU A 99 -10.93 3.64 -9.69
N TYR A 100 -11.65 3.47 -10.78
CA TYR A 100 -11.16 2.77 -11.98
C TYR A 100 -11.08 3.71 -13.16
N GLU A 101 -10.04 3.60 -13.96
CA GLU A 101 -9.89 4.27 -15.25
C GLU A 101 -10.17 3.30 -16.40
N PRO A 102 -10.75 3.78 -17.52
CA PRO A 102 -11.00 2.93 -18.68
C PRO A 102 -9.72 2.22 -19.17
N GLY A 103 -9.82 0.92 -19.43
CA GLY A 103 -8.70 0.10 -19.93
C GLY A 103 -7.67 -0.31 -18.89
N LYS A 104 -7.88 0.02 -17.62
CA LYS A 104 -7.02 -0.45 -16.50
C LYS A 104 -7.68 -1.63 -15.79
N ASP A 105 -6.89 -2.63 -15.48
CA ASP A 105 -7.32 -3.87 -14.79
C ASP A 105 -7.23 -3.78 -13.26
N LEU A 106 -6.55 -2.76 -12.75
CA LEU A 106 -6.45 -2.42 -11.33
C LEU A 106 -7.02 -1.02 -11.07
N PRO A 107 -7.54 -0.78 -9.87
CA PRO A 107 -7.99 0.56 -9.49
C PRO A 107 -6.79 1.51 -9.29
N VAL A 108 -7.06 2.80 -9.38
CA VAL A 108 -6.11 3.84 -8.97
C VAL A 108 -5.74 3.63 -7.50
N GLY A 109 -4.46 3.62 -7.21
CA GLY A 109 -3.95 3.34 -5.87
C GLY A 109 -3.62 1.87 -5.62
N ALA A 110 -3.76 0.99 -6.62
CA ALA A 110 -3.28 -0.38 -6.56
C ALA A 110 -2.11 -0.60 -7.53
N SER A 111 -1.04 -1.15 -7.04
CA SER A 111 0.16 -1.44 -7.80
C SER A 111 0.34 -2.95 -8.00
N ARG A 112 1.14 -3.33 -8.99
CA ARG A 112 1.47 -4.72 -9.29
C ARG A 112 2.97 -4.91 -9.37
N ARG A 113 3.46 -5.99 -8.75
CA ARG A 113 4.86 -6.38 -8.73
C ARG A 113 5.00 -7.90 -8.81
N ASN A 114 5.89 -8.37 -9.66
CA ASN A 114 6.30 -9.78 -9.63
C ASN A 114 7.40 -9.92 -8.59
N THR A 115 7.12 -10.65 -7.54
CA THR A 115 8.11 -10.96 -6.51
C THR A 115 8.07 -12.44 -6.19
N GLN A 116 9.25 -13.07 -6.14
CA GLN A 116 9.39 -14.52 -5.94
C GLN A 116 8.59 -15.37 -6.95
N GLY A 117 8.49 -14.88 -8.20
CA GLY A 117 7.77 -15.55 -9.28
C GLY A 117 6.23 -15.49 -9.19
N VAL A 118 5.69 -14.68 -8.28
CA VAL A 118 4.25 -14.47 -8.12
C VAL A 118 3.92 -13.00 -8.33
N ASP A 119 2.98 -12.70 -9.21
CA ASP A 119 2.41 -11.37 -9.33
C ASP A 119 1.57 -11.05 -8.10
N ARG A 120 1.87 -9.96 -7.42
CA ARG A 120 1.16 -9.50 -6.23
C ARG A 120 0.67 -8.08 -6.43
N VAL A 121 -0.46 -7.78 -5.81
CA VAL A 121 -1.09 -6.44 -5.80
C VAL A 121 -1.04 -5.89 -4.39
N PHE A 122 -0.75 -4.60 -4.28
CA PHE A 122 -0.82 -3.90 -3.02
C PHE A 122 -1.24 -2.44 -3.21
N LEU A 123 -1.57 -1.76 -2.12
CA LEU A 123 -1.97 -0.36 -2.14
C LEU A 123 -0.75 0.57 -2.19
N ASN A 124 -0.87 1.69 -2.90
CA ASN A 124 0.13 2.74 -2.97
C ASN A 124 -0.43 4.11 -2.56
N CYS A 125 0.37 5.17 -2.69
CA CYS A 125 -0.01 6.52 -2.25
C CYS A 125 -1.32 7.03 -2.86
N ALA A 126 -1.64 6.64 -4.08
CA ALA A 126 -2.81 7.17 -4.77
C ALA A 126 -4.14 6.64 -4.21
N ILE A 127 -4.14 5.55 -3.42
CA ILE A 127 -5.38 5.08 -2.76
C ILE A 127 -5.95 6.17 -1.82
N CYS A 128 -5.08 6.86 -1.10
CA CYS A 128 -5.43 7.95 -0.19
C CYS A 128 -5.39 9.33 -0.86
N HIS A 129 -4.62 9.47 -1.95
CA HIS A 129 -4.32 10.74 -2.58
C HIS A 129 -4.71 10.80 -4.07
N ALA A 130 -5.81 10.14 -4.43
CA ALA A 130 -6.55 10.38 -5.68
C ALA A 130 -8.02 10.49 -5.35
N GLY A 131 -8.57 11.65 -5.58
CA GLY A 131 -9.99 11.94 -5.38
C GLY A 131 -10.74 12.06 -6.71
N SER A 132 -12.05 12.19 -6.64
CA SER A 132 -12.89 12.33 -7.83
C SER A 132 -13.96 13.38 -7.67
N VAL A 133 -14.30 14.06 -8.78
CA VAL A 133 -15.36 15.06 -8.86
C VAL A 133 -16.33 14.68 -9.96
N ARG A 134 -17.61 15.00 -9.77
CA ARG A 134 -18.68 14.88 -10.77
C ARG A 134 -19.33 16.23 -11.00
N GLY A 135 -19.65 16.55 -12.23
CA GLY A 135 -20.46 17.73 -12.55
C GLY A 135 -21.90 17.59 -12.06
N THR A 136 -22.46 16.38 -12.11
CA THR A 136 -23.77 16.00 -11.58
C THR A 136 -23.69 14.59 -10.97
N PRO A 137 -24.67 14.17 -10.14
CA PRO A 137 -24.68 12.81 -9.58
C PRO A 137 -24.61 11.67 -10.61
N ARG A 138 -25.04 11.94 -11.85
CA ARG A 138 -25.06 10.97 -12.96
C ARG A 138 -23.90 11.11 -13.94
N SER A 139 -23.09 12.17 -13.85
CA SER A 139 -21.92 12.37 -14.71
C SER A 139 -20.81 11.37 -14.39
N PRO A 140 -19.98 11.00 -15.37
CA PRO A 140 -18.74 10.28 -15.12
C PRO A 140 -17.88 11.02 -14.09
N ARG A 141 -17.06 10.28 -13.34
CA ARG A 141 -16.11 10.87 -12.40
C ARG A 141 -14.87 11.35 -13.16
N SER A 142 -14.41 12.55 -12.85
CA SER A 142 -13.07 13.01 -13.18
C SER A 142 -12.14 12.72 -11.99
N ILE A 143 -11.05 11.99 -12.22
CA ILE A 143 -10.11 11.59 -11.19
C ILE A 143 -8.96 12.60 -11.17
N TYR A 144 -8.61 13.07 -9.97
CA TYR A 144 -7.55 14.05 -9.74
C TYR A 144 -6.51 13.49 -8.77
N THR A 145 -5.29 13.35 -9.25
CA THR A 145 -4.13 12.89 -8.45
C THR A 145 -3.63 14.00 -7.52
N GLY A 146 -3.17 13.60 -6.33
CA GLY A 146 -2.80 14.53 -5.25
C GLY A 146 -3.98 15.13 -4.49
N MET A 147 -5.21 14.91 -4.98
CA MET A 147 -6.44 15.26 -4.28
C MET A 147 -6.70 14.26 -3.13
N PRO A 148 -7.23 14.70 -1.98
CA PRO A 148 -7.71 13.75 -0.96
C PRO A 148 -8.66 12.74 -1.58
N SER A 149 -8.49 11.45 -1.30
CA SER A 149 -9.51 10.48 -1.66
C SER A 149 -10.80 10.81 -0.93
N ASN A 150 -11.90 10.85 -1.66
CA ASN A 150 -13.23 11.18 -1.15
C ASN A 150 -14.24 10.05 -1.37
N THR A 151 -13.78 8.90 -1.84
CA THR A 151 -14.65 7.76 -2.16
C THR A 151 -14.20 6.48 -1.50
N VAL A 152 -12.90 6.27 -1.33
CA VAL A 152 -12.38 5.01 -0.79
C VAL A 152 -12.71 4.88 0.68
N ASP A 153 -13.27 3.73 1.04
CA ASP A 153 -13.55 3.30 2.40
C ASP A 153 -12.56 2.18 2.76
N LEU A 154 -11.44 2.56 3.36
CA LEU A 154 -10.36 1.63 3.71
C LEU A 154 -10.77 0.69 4.83
N GLU A 155 -11.54 1.17 5.80
CA GLU A 155 -12.03 0.35 6.89
C GLU A 155 -12.98 -0.75 6.39
N SER A 156 -13.91 -0.41 5.51
CA SER A 156 -14.77 -1.40 4.86
C SER A 156 -13.97 -2.38 3.98
N PHE A 157 -12.89 -1.94 3.35
CA PHE A 157 -11.98 -2.82 2.62
C PHE A 157 -11.27 -3.81 3.55
N GLU A 158 -10.75 -3.36 4.68
CA GLU A 158 -10.11 -4.22 5.69
C GLU A 158 -11.11 -5.23 6.26
N ARG A 159 -12.31 -4.78 6.65
CA ARG A 159 -13.41 -5.63 7.11
C ARG A 159 -13.77 -6.69 6.06
N PHE A 160 -13.85 -6.31 4.78
CA PHE A 160 -14.08 -7.24 3.67
C PHE A 160 -13.00 -8.31 3.60
N ILE A 161 -11.72 -7.95 3.59
CA ILE A 161 -10.60 -8.89 3.52
C ILE A 161 -10.60 -9.86 4.72
N PHE A 162 -10.84 -9.34 5.93
CA PHE A 162 -10.91 -10.16 7.15
C PHE A 162 -12.14 -11.09 7.17
N ALA A 163 -13.29 -10.64 6.65
CA ALA A 163 -14.47 -11.46 6.52
C ALA A 163 -14.22 -12.61 5.52
N CYS A 164 -13.62 -12.32 4.37
CA CYS A 164 -13.21 -13.34 3.40
C CYS A 164 -12.30 -14.40 4.04
N ALA A 165 -11.24 -13.98 4.73
CA ALA A 165 -10.30 -14.91 5.36
C ALA A 165 -10.95 -15.78 6.46
N SER A 166 -11.97 -15.26 7.13
CA SER A 166 -12.72 -15.98 8.18
C SER A 166 -13.68 -17.03 7.60
N ASP A 167 -14.09 -16.91 6.36
CA ASP A 167 -15.02 -17.83 5.70
C ASP A 167 -14.32 -19.16 5.34
N GLN A 168 -15.04 -20.27 5.51
CA GLN A 168 -14.54 -21.60 5.18
C GLN A 168 -14.27 -21.77 3.67
N ARG A 169 -14.94 -20.99 2.82
CA ARG A 169 -14.72 -20.96 1.37
C ARG A 169 -13.35 -20.39 1.00
N PHE A 170 -12.72 -19.63 1.89
CA PHE A 170 -11.36 -19.13 1.68
C PHE A 170 -10.35 -20.29 1.87
N ASN A 171 -10.27 -21.13 0.87
CA ASN A 171 -9.34 -22.26 0.82
C ASN A 171 -8.77 -22.45 -0.59
N ALA A 172 -7.59 -23.04 -0.67
CA ALA A 172 -6.87 -23.15 -1.92
C ALA A 172 -7.64 -23.88 -3.04
N PRO A 173 -8.33 -25.01 -2.82
CA PRO A 173 -9.09 -25.67 -3.87
C PRO A 173 -10.18 -24.77 -4.50
N ARG A 174 -10.94 -24.05 -3.68
CA ARG A 174 -12.01 -23.18 -4.17
C ARG A 174 -11.48 -21.94 -4.86
N ILE A 175 -10.49 -21.27 -4.26
CA ILE A 175 -9.86 -20.08 -4.85
C ILE A 175 -9.24 -20.41 -6.21
N LEU A 176 -8.51 -21.54 -6.32
CA LEU A 176 -7.92 -21.99 -7.59
C LEU A 176 -8.99 -22.27 -8.66
N ALA A 177 -10.10 -22.92 -8.29
CA ALA A 177 -11.20 -23.17 -9.20
C ALA A 177 -11.83 -21.86 -9.72
N GLU A 178 -12.04 -20.87 -8.85
CA GLU A 178 -12.55 -19.56 -9.26
C GLU A 178 -11.55 -18.78 -10.11
N MET A 179 -10.25 -18.85 -9.80
CA MET A 179 -9.20 -18.27 -10.63
C MET A 179 -9.20 -18.87 -12.04
N GLU A 180 -9.32 -20.19 -12.16
CA GLU A 180 -9.46 -20.89 -13.44
C GLU A 180 -10.74 -20.48 -14.17
N GLY A 181 -11.84 -20.31 -13.45
CA GLY A 181 -13.13 -19.87 -13.98
C GLY A 181 -13.13 -18.44 -14.57
N ILE A 182 -12.21 -17.58 -14.13
CA ILE A 182 -12.01 -16.23 -14.74
C ILE A 182 -10.88 -16.20 -15.78
N GLY A 183 -10.34 -17.38 -16.18
CA GLY A 183 -9.28 -17.48 -17.18
C GLY A 183 -7.90 -17.10 -16.68
N ALA A 184 -7.61 -17.27 -15.39
CA ALA A 184 -6.30 -17.02 -14.82
C ALA A 184 -5.22 -17.88 -15.50
N LYS A 185 -4.13 -17.22 -15.89
CA LYS A 185 -2.97 -17.88 -16.51
C LYS A 185 -1.84 -17.96 -15.51
N TYR A 186 -1.46 -19.20 -15.16
CA TYR A 186 -0.31 -19.47 -14.30
C TYR A 186 0.22 -20.88 -14.62
N ASP A 187 1.52 -21.08 -14.38
CA ASP A 187 2.18 -22.36 -14.62
C ASP A 187 1.97 -23.35 -13.46
N LEU A 188 2.43 -24.57 -13.64
CA LEU A 188 2.31 -25.64 -12.64
C LEU A 188 3.02 -25.30 -11.33
N ILE A 189 4.14 -24.57 -11.37
CA ILE A 189 4.88 -24.15 -10.18
C ILE A 189 4.04 -23.13 -9.40
N ASN A 190 3.47 -22.13 -10.09
CA ASN A 190 2.58 -21.16 -9.45
C ASN A 190 1.34 -21.84 -8.89
N ARG A 191 0.75 -22.82 -9.60
CA ARG A 191 -0.38 -23.59 -9.08
C ARG A 191 -0.03 -24.31 -7.78
N PHE A 192 1.14 -24.96 -7.76
CA PHE A 192 1.64 -25.62 -6.56
C PHE A 192 1.87 -24.64 -5.42
N LEU A 193 2.56 -23.52 -5.68
CA LEU A 193 2.81 -22.47 -4.68
C LEU A 193 1.52 -21.88 -4.13
N MET A 194 0.56 -21.55 -4.98
CA MET A 194 -0.75 -21.05 -4.56
C MET A 194 -1.48 -22.04 -3.68
N ARG A 195 -1.49 -23.32 -4.08
CA ARG A 195 -2.23 -24.37 -3.37
C ARG A 195 -1.68 -24.66 -1.97
N TYR A 196 -0.36 -24.74 -1.82
CA TYR A 196 0.25 -25.29 -0.61
C TYR A 196 0.92 -24.22 0.27
N TYR A 197 1.18 -23.03 -0.27
CA TYR A 197 1.89 -21.97 0.46
C TYR A 197 1.13 -20.65 0.46
N ALA A 198 0.92 -20.02 -0.68
CA ALA A 198 0.48 -18.62 -0.73
C ALA A 198 -0.94 -18.43 -0.16
N ILE A 199 -1.92 -19.24 -0.57
CA ILE A 199 -3.30 -19.11 -0.09
C ILE A 199 -3.44 -19.50 1.39
N PRO A 200 -2.90 -20.67 1.86
CA PRO A 200 -2.92 -21.01 3.28
C PRO A 200 -2.23 -19.96 4.15
N PHE A 201 -1.01 -19.56 3.79
CA PHE A 201 -0.25 -18.56 4.53
C PHE A 201 -0.96 -17.20 4.57
N MET A 202 -1.51 -16.76 3.42
CA MET A 202 -2.29 -15.50 3.37
C MET A 202 -3.49 -15.55 4.31
N ARG A 203 -4.23 -16.66 4.32
CA ARG A 203 -5.38 -16.84 5.23
C ARG A 203 -4.96 -16.74 6.68
N GLU A 204 -3.92 -17.47 7.07
CA GLU A 204 -3.41 -17.48 8.44
C GLU A 204 -2.97 -16.07 8.88
N ARG A 205 -2.19 -15.39 8.02
CA ARG A 205 -1.74 -14.03 8.29
C ARG A 205 -2.91 -13.03 8.42
N LEU A 206 -3.92 -13.12 7.56
CA LEU A 206 -5.10 -12.26 7.64
C LEU A 206 -5.91 -12.52 8.92
N LEU A 207 -6.04 -13.79 9.36
CA LEU A 207 -6.72 -14.10 10.61
C LEU A 207 -5.93 -13.61 11.83
N MET A 208 -4.61 -13.71 11.80
CA MET A 208 -3.73 -13.13 12.81
C MET A 208 -3.91 -11.61 12.88
N LEU A 209 -3.81 -10.92 11.73
CA LEU A 209 -4.02 -9.47 11.66
C LEU A 209 -5.41 -9.07 12.14
N LYS A 210 -6.46 -9.79 11.78
CA LYS A 210 -7.81 -9.56 12.30
C LYS A 210 -7.87 -9.58 13.83
N GLY A 211 -7.14 -10.52 14.45
CA GLY A 211 -7.03 -10.60 15.91
C GLY A 211 -6.36 -9.38 16.54
N HIS A 212 -5.44 -8.76 15.82
CA HIS A 212 -4.72 -7.58 16.27
C HIS A 212 -5.45 -6.28 15.95
N PHE A 213 -6.20 -6.20 14.86
CA PHE A 213 -6.92 -4.99 14.42
C PHE A 213 -8.24 -4.80 15.18
N ARG A 214 -8.19 -4.92 16.52
CA ARG A 214 -9.37 -4.78 17.40
C ARG A 214 -9.70 -3.34 17.77
N PHE A 215 -8.87 -2.38 17.39
CA PHE A 215 -9.15 -0.96 17.65
C PHE A 215 -10.44 -0.50 16.95
N GLY A 216 -10.83 -1.08 15.83
CA GLY A 216 -12.11 -0.84 15.18
C GLY A 216 -13.35 -1.18 16.02
N ASP A 217 -13.19 -1.94 17.12
CA ASP A 217 -14.27 -2.20 18.07
C ASP A 217 -14.56 -0.99 18.99
N TRP A 218 -13.62 -0.05 19.08
CA TRP A 218 -13.68 1.12 19.97
C TRP A 218 -13.75 2.46 19.24
N GLU A 219 -13.39 2.46 17.97
CA GLU A 219 -13.33 3.63 17.13
C GLU A 219 -14.64 3.83 16.37
N PRO A 220 -15.13 5.07 16.18
CA PRO A 220 -16.25 5.33 15.26
C PRO A 220 -15.94 4.87 13.85
N ASP A 221 -16.95 4.47 13.07
CA ASP A 221 -16.79 4.14 11.66
C ASP A 221 -16.14 5.32 10.91
N ALA A 222 -15.03 5.03 10.22
CA ALA A 222 -14.29 6.05 9.47
C ALA A 222 -15.10 6.57 8.27
N GLY A 223 -15.64 5.65 7.49
CA GLY A 223 -16.33 5.94 6.23
C GLY A 223 -15.40 6.43 5.11
N PRO A 224 -15.97 6.78 3.95
CA PRO A 224 -15.18 7.20 2.78
C PRO A 224 -14.31 8.43 3.04
N GLY A 225 -13.06 8.38 2.61
CA GLY A 225 -12.13 9.52 2.66
C GLY A 225 -11.43 9.72 3.99
N ARG A 226 -11.59 8.84 4.94
CA ARG A 226 -10.97 8.85 6.26
C ARG A 226 -10.23 7.55 6.54
N THR A 227 -9.30 7.61 7.48
CA THR A 227 -8.59 6.44 8.00
C THR A 227 -7.98 6.75 9.35
N ASP A 228 -7.80 5.74 10.18
CA ASP A 228 -6.89 5.81 11.31
C ASP A 228 -5.45 5.61 10.80
N THR A 229 -4.55 6.46 11.23
CA THR A 229 -3.14 6.39 10.84
C THR A 229 -2.21 5.95 11.96
N PHE A 230 -2.73 5.76 13.18
CA PHE A 230 -1.93 5.43 14.36
C PHE A 230 -2.24 4.07 14.96
N ASN A 231 -3.50 3.69 15.09
CA ASN A 231 -3.84 2.41 15.69
C ASN A 231 -3.38 1.20 14.89
N PRO A 232 -3.41 1.18 13.53
CA PRO A 232 -2.72 0.14 12.77
C PRO A 232 -1.22 0.03 13.09
N ALA A 233 -0.53 1.17 13.24
CA ALA A 233 0.89 1.17 13.61
C ALA A 233 1.11 0.67 15.04
N LYS A 234 0.28 1.09 16.02
CA LYS A 234 0.32 0.55 17.39
C LYS A 234 0.12 -0.95 17.40
N THR A 235 -0.83 -1.46 16.62
CA THR A 235 -1.10 -2.88 16.48
C THR A 235 0.09 -3.65 15.93
N LEU A 236 0.70 -3.15 14.85
CA LEU A 236 1.89 -3.77 14.23
C LEU A 236 3.13 -3.72 15.13
N LEU A 237 3.20 -2.74 16.02
CA LEU A 237 4.26 -2.59 17.03
C LEU A 237 3.92 -3.29 18.37
N GLU A 238 2.84 -4.10 18.38
CA GLU A 238 2.41 -4.90 19.54
C GLU A 238 2.11 -4.07 20.80
N PHE A 239 1.59 -2.85 20.62
CA PHE A 239 1.12 -2.05 21.76
C PHE A 239 -0.07 -2.76 22.43
N PRO A 240 -0.08 -2.80 23.77
CA PRO A 240 -1.21 -3.38 24.52
C PRO A 240 -2.41 -2.42 24.49
N LEU A 241 -3.20 -2.46 23.39
CA LEU A 241 -4.29 -1.51 23.13
C LEU A 241 -5.30 -1.45 24.28
N GLU A 242 -5.51 -2.56 25.00
CA GLU A 242 -6.39 -2.64 26.16
C GLU A 242 -5.88 -1.88 27.39
N LYS A 243 -4.63 -1.43 27.38
CA LYS A 243 -4.03 -0.61 28.43
C LYS A 243 -3.99 0.87 28.11
N LEU A 244 -4.32 1.24 26.87
CA LEU A 244 -4.37 2.61 26.44
C LEU A 244 -5.62 3.31 26.97
N GLU A 245 -5.52 4.61 27.24
CA GLU A 245 -6.69 5.41 27.61
C GLU A 245 -7.64 5.55 26.41
N THR A 246 -8.94 5.66 26.65
CA THR A 246 -9.95 5.77 25.58
C THR A 246 -9.65 6.89 24.59
N ARG A 247 -9.09 8.03 25.07
CA ARG A 247 -8.69 9.15 24.22
C ARG A 247 -7.56 8.79 23.25
N GLU A 248 -6.76 7.77 23.54
CA GLU A 248 -5.62 7.34 22.72
C GLU A 248 -6.02 6.33 21.66
N LEU A 249 -7.24 5.80 21.73
CA LEU A 249 -7.76 4.75 20.85
C LEU A 249 -8.44 5.28 19.59
N VAL A 250 -8.62 6.59 19.43
CA VAL A 250 -9.27 7.21 18.28
C VAL A 250 -8.26 8.03 17.51
N GLY A 251 -7.83 7.54 16.37
CA GLY A 251 -6.82 8.18 15.51
C GLY A 251 -7.33 8.62 14.14
N LEU A 252 -8.65 8.66 13.94
CA LEU A 252 -9.30 8.99 12.67
C LEU A 252 -8.93 10.39 12.17
N CYS A 253 -8.65 10.49 10.88
CA CYS A 253 -8.42 11.76 10.20
C CYS A 253 -8.90 11.71 8.74
N ASP A 254 -9.18 12.89 8.20
CA ASP A 254 -9.40 13.09 6.78
C ASP A 254 -8.08 12.93 6.01
N LEU A 255 -8.15 12.42 4.79
CA LEU A 255 -7.00 12.31 3.91
C LEU A 255 -6.64 13.71 3.37
N PRO A 256 -5.37 14.16 3.45
CA PRO A 256 -5.00 15.50 2.98
C PRO A 256 -4.68 15.53 1.49
N SER A 257 -4.74 16.74 0.89
CA SER A 257 -4.09 16.99 -0.40
C SER A 257 -2.57 16.98 -0.27
N ILE A 258 -1.88 16.56 -1.35
CA ILE A 258 -0.42 16.49 -1.38
C ILE A 258 0.21 17.28 -2.54
N TRP A 259 -0.51 18.23 -3.08
CA TRP A 259 -0.01 19.12 -4.13
C TRP A 259 1.09 20.05 -3.64
N LEU A 260 1.90 20.56 -4.56
CA LEU A 260 2.88 21.63 -4.32
C LEU A 260 3.80 21.35 -3.13
N GLN A 261 4.44 20.19 -3.09
CA GLN A 261 5.38 19.86 -2.01
C GLN A 261 6.68 20.69 -2.09
N GLY A 262 7.09 21.14 -3.29
CA GLY A 262 8.32 21.92 -3.50
C GLY A 262 8.39 23.18 -2.63
N PRO A 263 7.42 24.12 -2.73
CA PRO A 263 7.41 25.32 -1.89
C PRO A 263 7.41 25.06 -0.38
N ARG A 264 6.78 23.96 0.05
CA ARG A 264 6.78 23.53 1.47
C ARG A 264 8.14 22.99 1.90
N LYS A 265 8.81 22.22 1.03
CA LYS A 265 10.16 21.71 1.26
C LYS A 265 11.17 22.84 1.44
N GLU A 266 11.12 23.87 0.59
CA GLU A 266 12.02 25.02 0.64
C GLU A 266 11.90 25.78 1.97
N LYS A 267 10.73 25.79 2.60
CA LYS A 267 10.47 26.44 3.89
C LYS A 267 10.69 25.53 5.10
N SER A 268 11.06 24.25 4.89
CA SER A 268 11.19 23.27 5.97
C SER A 268 9.97 23.20 6.90
N ILE A 269 8.78 23.31 6.33
CA ILE A 269 7.51 23.34 7.06
C ILE A 269 7.31 22.01 7.77
N HIS A 270 6.91 22.03 9.04
CA HIS A 270 6.48 20.85 9.76
C HIS A 270 5.26 20.22 9.08
N ALA A 271 5.42 18.99 8.65
CA ALA A 271 4.41 18.23 7.93
C ALA A 271 3.70 17.22 8.85
N HIS A 272 2.63 16.62 8.33
CA HIS A 272 1.63 15.87 9.06
C HIS A 272 0.77 16.73 9.99
N TRP A 273 -0.33 16.17 10.46
CA TRP A 273 -1.23 16.86 11.41
C TRP A 273 -0.58 17.12 12.78
N ASP A 274 0.36 16.29 13.15
CA ASP A 274 1.12 16.33 14.40
C ASP A 274 2.41 17.13 14.31
N GLY A 275 2.75 17.65 13.13
CA GLY A 275 3.95 18.47 12.91
C GLY A 275 5.26 17.72 13.20
N ASN A 276 5.27 16.40 13.21
CA ASN A 276 6.38 15.58 13.65
C ASN A 276 7.50 15.41 12.62
N ASN A 277 7.38 16.03 11.46
CA ASN A 277 8.34 15.84 10.38
C ASN A 277 8.56 17.13 9.58
N SER A 278 9.81 17.59 9.53
CA SER A 278 10.24 18.76 8.74
C SER A 278 10.93 18.39 7.42
N MET A 279 11.11 17.09 7.16
CA MET A 279 11.73 16.58 5.93
C MET A 279 10.70 15.91 5.03
N MET A 280 10.46 16.49 3.85
CA MET A 280 9.41 16.03 2.93
C MET A 280 9.64 14.57 2.46
N GLU A 281 10.89 14.17 2.23
CA GLU A 281 11.24 12.81 1.85
C GLU A 281 10.94 11.79 2.96
N GLU A 282 11.23 12.13 4.21
CA GLU A 282 10.91 11.27 5.36
C GLU A 282 9.40 11.16 5.54
N ARG A 283 8.69 12.28 5.39
CA ARG A 283 7.23 12.30 5.43
C ARG A 283 6.62 11.34 4.40
N ASN A 284 7.11 11.37 3.15
CA ASN A 284 6.60 10.51 2.09
C ASN A 284 6.88 9.03 2.35
N LYS A 285 8.08 8.71 2.85
CA LYS A 285 8.44 7.33 3.25
C LYS A 285 7.62 6.85 4.44
N SER A 286 7.42 7.71 5.45
CA SER A 286 6.56 7.41 6.59
C SER A 286 5.11 7.13 6.16
N ALA A 287 4.59 7.86 5.16
CA ALA A 287 3.28 7.59 4.59
C ALA A 287 3.23 6.24 3.86
N ALA A 288 4.30 5.85 3.15
CA ALA A 288 4.38 4.51 2.53
C ALA A 288 4.37 3.39 3.58
N PHE A 289 5.02 3.58 4.73
CA PHE A 289 4.93 2.63 5.85
C PHE A 289 3.51 2.54 6.40
N GLY A 290 2.80 3.65 6.48
CA GLY A 290 1.39 3.69 6.88
C GLY A 290 0.46 2.88 5.96
N THR A 291 0.84 2.66 4.69
CA THR A 291 0.10 1.76 3.78
C THR A 291 0.50 0.30 3.89
N GLY A 292 1.46 -0.07 4.75
CA GLY A 292 1.93 -1.44 4.94
C GLY A 292 3.18 -1.81 4.13
N THR A 293 3.91 -0.83 3.62
CA THR A 293 5.28 -1.02 3.13
C THR A 293 6.24 -1.05 4.33
N PHE A 294 7.17 -2.00 4.35
CA PHE A 294 8.14 -2.11 5.44
C PHE A 294 9.50 -1.51 5.05
N PRO A 295 10.32 -1.05 6.01
CA PRO A 295 11.64 -0.48 5.72
C PRO A 295 12.53 -1.35 4.81
N PRO A 296 12.64 -2.68 5.00
CA PRO A 296 13.45 -3.53 4.12
C PRO A 296 12.90 -3.71 2.72
N THR A 297 11.60 -3.44 2.50
CA THR A 297 10.94 -3.70 1.22
C THR A 297 10.60 -2.46 0.42
N ILE A 298 10.75 -1.27 1.01
CA ILE A 298 10.46 0.00 0.33
C ILE A 298 11.29 0.14 -0.95
N ASP A 299 10.62 0.51 -2.04
CA ASP A 299 11.27 0.78 -3.31
C ASP A 299 11.72 2.25 -3.38
N LEU A 300 12.93 2.51 -2.88
CA LEU A 300 13.48 3.87 -2.81
C LEU A 300 13.59 4.54 -4.17
N LYS A 301 13.81 3.77 -5.24
CA LYS A 301 13.88 4.31 -6.61
C LYS A 301 12.51 4.80 -7.08
N GLN A 302 11.48 4.04 -6.84
CA GLN A 302 10.11 4.44 -7.18
C GLN A 302 9.62 5.57 -6.28
N MET A 303 9.94 5.53 -4.99
CA MET A 303 9.65 6.63 -4.08
C MET A 303 10.26 7.94 -4.55
N ALA A 304 11.54 7.95 -4.94
CA ALA A 304 12.21 9.14 -5.45
C ALA A 304 11.52 9.71 -6.72
N ARG A 305 11.01 8.85 -7.61
CA ARG A 305 10.25 9.29 -8.80
C ARG A 305 8.93 9.96 -8.41
N ILE A 306 8.21 9.36 -7.45
CA ILE A 306 6.95 9.92 -6.93
C ILE A 306 7.23 11.26 -6.24
N GLU A 307 8.23 11.34 -5.39
CA GLU A 307 8.64 12.54 -4.68
C GLU A 307 8.98 13.67 -5.65
N GLN A 308 9.81 13.40 -6.66
CA GLN A 308 10.18 14.39 -7.68
C GLN A 308 8.97 14.94 -8.43
N TRP A 309 8.00 14.10 -8.74
CA TRP A 309 6.76 14.52 -9.39
C TRP A 309 5.88 15.38 -8.47
N LEU A 310 5.75 14.99 -7.19
CA LEU A 310 4.94 15.71 -6.19
C LEU A 310 5.49 17.10 -5.86
N LEU A 311 6.80 17.36 -6.03
CA LEU A 311 7.36 18.70 -5.81
C LEU A 311 6.64 19.76 -6.64
N ASN A 312 6.25 19.42 -7.86
CA ASN A 312 5.69 20.35 -8.85
C ASN A 312 4.24 20.04 -9.22
N LYS A 313 3.60 19.03 -8.61
CA LYS A 313 2.21 18.70 -8.93
C LYS A 313 1.29 19.82 -8.50
N GLU A 314 0.71 20.51 -9.49
CA GLU A 314 -0.27 21.57 -9.27
C GLU A 314 -1.64 21.01 -8.88
N PRO A 315 -2.42 21.72 -8.05
CA PRO A 315 -3.82 21.44 -7.85
C PRO A 315 -4.61 21.62 -9.16
N PRO A 316 -5.65 20.84 -9.40
CA PRO A 316 -6.54 21.07 -10.55
C PRO A 316 -7.27 22.41 -10.38
N LYS A 317 -7.65 23.02 -11.50
CA LYS A 317 -8.55 24.15 -11.48
C LYS A 317 -9.90 23.72 -10.91
N TYR A 318 -10.52 24.60 -10.11
CA TYR A 318 -11.86 24.34 -9.60
C TYR A 318 -12.85 24.13 -10.78
N PRO A 319 -13.55 22.99 -10.84
CA PRO A 319 -14.26 22.59 -12.06
C PRO A 319 -15.66 23.21 -12.21
N PHE A 320 -16.14 23.96 -11.22
CA PHE A 320 -17.48 24.52 -11.23
C PHE A 320 -17.46 26.04 -11.45
N PRO A 321 -18.59 26.65 -11.89
CA PRO A 321 -18.71 28.11 -11.97
C PRO A 321 -18.43 28.79 -10.62
N ILE A 322 -17.68 29.86 -10.65
CA ILE A 322 -17.32 30.66 -9.46
C ILE A 322 -18.14 31.95 -9.48
N ASN A 323 -18.85 32.22 -8.39
CA ASN A 323 -19.48 33.51 -8.19
C ASN A 323 -18.39 34.53 -7.75
N GLY A 324 -18.13 35.52 -8.60
CA GLY A 324 -17.04 36.50 -8.38
C GLY A 324 -17.22 37.36 -7.12
N GLN A 325 -18.45 37.71 -6.71
CA GLN A 325 -18.71 38.48 -5.50
C GLN A 325 -18.43 37.64 -4.24
N LEU A 326 -18.94 36.41 -4.21
CA LEU A 326 -18.68 35.47 -3.09
C LEU A 326 -17.18 35.14 -2.99
N ASN A 327 -16.51 34.94 -4.13
CA ASN A 327 -15.08 34.69 -4.17
C ASN A 327 -14.28 35.86 -3.54
N ALA A 328 -14.58 37.11 -3.90
CA ALA A 328 -13.91 38.28 -3.34
C ALA A 328 -14.18 38.45 -1.83
N GLN A 329 -15.38 38.08 -1.36
CA GLN A 329 -15.69 38.07 0.07
C GLN A 329 -14.92 36.94 0.78
N GLY A 330 -14.90 35.76 0.21
CA GLY A 330 -14.17 34.58 0.73
C GLY A 330 -12.66 34.82 0.82
N GLU A 331 -12.07 35.52 -0.16
CA GLU A 331 -10.66 35.90 -0.14
C GLU A 331 -10.31 36.77 1.07
N LYS A 332 -11.16 37.76 1.38
CA LYS A 332 -10.98 38.63 2.57
C LYS A 332 -11.09 37.83 3.86
N LEU A 333 -12.09 36.95 3.97
CA LEU A 333 -12.29 36.11 5.15
C LEU A 333 -11.13 35.10 5.32
N TYR A 334 -10.68 34.51 4.24
CA TYR A 334 -9.52 33.63 4.27
C TYR A 334 -8.25 34.34 4.72
N ALA A 335 -8.00 35.51 4.17
CA ALA A 335 -6.86 36.35 4.57
C ALA A 335 -6.89 36.72 6.06
N GLN A 336 -8.09 36.97 6.61
CA GLN A 336 -8.28 37.38 8.00
C GLN A 336 -8.16 36.20 8.98
N TYR A 337 -8.72 35.03 8.64
CA TYR A 337 -8.91 33.92 9.59
C TYR A 337 -8.04 32.69 9.34
N CYS A 338 -7.56 32.50 8.12
CA CYS A 338 -6.91 31.25 7.73
C CYS A 338 -5.45 31.43 7.27
N ALA A 339 -5.12 32.54 6.62
CA ALA A 339 -3.84 32.69 5.93
C ALA A 339 -2.62 32.68 6.87
N ASN A 340 -2.77 33.13 8.12
CA ASN A 340 -1.69 33.14 9.11
C ASN A 340 -1.19 31.75 9.46
N CYS A 341 -2.05 30.71 9.34
CA CYS A 341 -1.68 29.33 9.60
C CYS A 341 -1.51 28.50 8.31
N HIS A 342 -2.33 28.78 7.28
CA HIS A 342 -2.38 27.95 6.07
C HIS A 342 -1.65 28.53 4.87
N GLY A 343 -1.12 29.77 4.98
CA GLY A 343 -0.50 30.47 3.87
C GLY A 343 -1.51 30.91 2.80
N ARG A 344 -1.02 31.41 1.67
CA ARG A 344 -1.86 31.86 0.55
C ARG A 344 -1.47 31.11 -0.72
N ASN A 345 -2.44 30.81 -1.57
CA ASN A 345 -2.27 30.20 -2.90
C ASN A 345 -1.34 28.97 -2.97
N GLY A 346 -1.06 28.31 -1.86
CA GLY A 346 -0.17 27.15 -1.78
C GLY A 346 1.33 27.44 -2.02
N ARG A 347 1.72 28.72 -2.08
CA ARG A 347 3.10 29.17 -2.36
C ARG A 347 3.60 30.27 -1.43
N ASP A 348 2.70 31.11 -0.96
CA ASP A 348 3.02 32.16 0.01
C ASP A 348 2.87 31.63 1.43
N PHE A 349 3.99 31.44 2.09
CA PHE A 349 4.12 30.91 3.45
C PHE A 349 4.65 31.97 4.43
N THR A 350 4.22 33.22 4.28
CA THR A 350 4.66 34.33 5.11
C THR A 350 3.81 34.53 6.38
N GLY A 351 2.75 33.75 6.56
CA GLY A 351 1.91 33.81 7.78
C GLY A 351 2.69 33.39 9.03
N GLU A 352 2.37 34.01 10.16
CA GLU A 352 3.05 33.89 11.47
C GLU A 352 3.17 32.40 11.93
N TYR A 353 2.12 31.62 11.71
CA TYR A 353 2.06 30.21 12.16
C TYR A 353 2.21 29.19 11.01
N VAL A 354 2.58 29.64 9.81
CA VAL A 354 2.71 28.71 8.69
C VAL A 354 3.92 27.80 8.89
N GLY A 355 3.65 26.51 9.00
CA GLY A 355 4.66 25.47 9.23
C GLY A 355 5.11 25.34 10.68
N GLU A 356 4.52 26.10 11.60
CA GLU A 356 4.79 26.01 13.03
C GLU A 356 3.86 25.00 13.70
N VAL A 357 4.35 24.37 14.78
CA VAL A 357 3.53 23.51 15.64
C VAL A 357 2.83 24.37 16.67
N VAL A 358 1.55 24.62 16.47
CA VAL A 358 0.75 25.48 17.36
C VAL A 358 0.11 24.62 18.47
N PRO A 359 0.25 25.00 19.76
CA PRO A 359 -0.35 24.27 20.86
C PRO A 359 -1.86 24.10 20.72
N ILE A 360 -2.37 22.90 21.00
CA ILE A 360 -3.77 22.53 20.79
C ILE A 360 -4.76 23.42 21.56
N ASN A 361 -4.40 23.92 22.73
CA ASN A 361 -5.21 24.83 23.51
C ASN A 361 -5.40 26.22 22.87
N LYS A 362 -4.52 26.61 21.94
CA LYS A 362 -4.67 27.83 21.13
C LYS A 362 -5.54 27.59 19.88
N ILE A 363 -5.52 26.37 19.34
CA ILE A 363 -6.33 25.99 18.16
C ILE A 363 -7.77 25.69 18.58
N GLY A 364 -7.97 24.94 19.66
CA GLY A 364 -9.29 24.61 20.20
C GLY A 364 -10.09 23.62 19.36
N THR A 365 -9.43 22.79 18.54
CA THR A 365 -10.07 21.73 17.75
C THR A 365 -10.13 20.41 18.52
N ASP A 366 -10.74 19.37 17.92
CA ASP A 366 -10.77 18.02 18.46
C ASP A 366 -9.35 17.46 18.71
N ARG A 367 -9.18 16.74 19.81
CA ARG A 367 -7.88 16.29 20.30
C ARG A 367 -7.59 14.81 20.01
N HIS A 368 -8.56 14.01 19.62
CA HIS A 368 -8.42 12.56 19.57
C HIS A 368 -7.19 12.12 18.76
N ARG A 369 -7.00 12.72 17.59
CA ARG A 369 -5.83 12.39 16.78
C ARG A 369 -4.50 12.76 17.44
N LEU A 370 -4.44 13.90 18.15
CA LEU A 370 -3.24 14.29 18.89
C LEU A 370 -2.98 13.34 20.05
N ASP A 371 -4.00 13.05 20.83
CA ASP A 371 -3.90 12.18 22.00
C ASP A 371 -3.59 10.72 21.60
N SER A 372 -4.00 10.29 20.41
CA SER A 372 -3.65 8.97 19.86
C SER A 372 -2.17 8.83 19.46
N TYR A 373 -1.44 9.93 19.31
CA TYR A 373 0.00 9.92 19.01
C TYR A 373 0.81 10.06 20.29
N THR A 374 1.03 8.95 20.99
CA THR A 374 1.74 8.92 22.27
C THR A 374 3.26 9.04 22.11
N GLU A 375 3.95 9.39 23.22
CA GLU A 375 5.44 9.44 23.25
C GLU A 375 6.05 8.09 22.94
N GLU A 376 5.46 6.99 23.42
CA GLU A 376 5.90 5.62 23.16
C GLU A 376 5.79 5.27 21.68
N LEU A 377 4.67 5.65 21.02
CA LEU A 377 4.51 5.46 19.59
C LEU A 377 5.53 6.29 18.81
N ALA A 378 5.80 7.52 19.22
CA ALA A 378 6.82 8.36 18.60
C ALA A 378 8.21 7.76 18.73
N ALA A 379 8.57 7.22 19.90
CA ALA A 379 9.83 6.54 20.15
C ALA A 379 9.97 5.27 19.30
N ALA A 380 8.98 4.39 19.30
CA ALA A 380 8.97 3.16 18.50
C ALA A 380 9.12 3.45 17.00
N ARG A 381 8.39 4.43 16.47
CA ARG A 381 8.53 4.86 15.06
C ARG A 381 9.88 5.50 14.74
N SER A 382 10.55 6.10 15.72
CA SER A 382 11.91 6.66 15.55
C SER A 382 12.95 5.55 15.48
N GLU A 383 12.81 4.49 16.27
CA GLU A 383 13.66 3.30 16.19
C GLU A 383 13.49 2.58 14.85
N GLU A 384 12.25 2.40 14.39
CA GLU A 384 11.95 1.81 13.10
C GLU A 384 12.62 2.57 11.94
N ARG A 385 12.63 3.90 12.00
CA ARG A 385 13.34 4.75 11.03
C ARG A 385 14.84 4.61 11.10
N ARG A 386 15.44 4.44 12.29
CA ARG A 386 16.87 4.17 12.47
C ARG A 386 17.26 2.82 11.92
N VAL A 387 16.51 1.78 12.26
CA VAL A 387 16.71 0.41 11.75
C VAL A 387 16.60 0.39 10.21
N GLY A 388 15.68 1.13 9.63
CA GLY A 388 15.57 1.26 8.17
C GLY A 388 16.80 1.93 7.52
N LYS A 389 17.50 2.85 8.21
CA LYS A 389 18.73 3.47 7.73
C LYS A 389 19.96 2.53 7.90
N GLU A 390 19.98 1.71 8.93
CA GLU A 390 21.08 0.80 9.24
C GLU A 390 20.93 -0.58 8.59
N CYS A 391 19.69 -0.98 8.24
CA CYS A 391 19.36 -2.31 7.75
C CYS A 391 19.80 -2.61 6.31
N CYS A 392 20.49 -1.72 5.63
CA CYS A 392 21.16 -2.08 4.37
C CYS A 392 22.24 -3.16 4.55
N LEU A 393 22.70 -3.48 5.76
CA LEU A 393 23.81 -4.39 5.99
C LEU A 393 23.63 -5.51 7.03
N VAL A 394 22.71 -5.45 8.00
CA VAL A 394 22.76 -6.39 9.15
C VAL A 394 21.44 -7.03 9.61
N CYS A 395 20.27 -6.59 9.22
CA CYS A 395 19.01 -7.05 9.83
C CYS A 395 18.22 -8.10 9.04
N ARG A 396 18.79 -9.29 8.83
CA ARG A 396 17.99 -10.50 8.49
C ARG A 396 17.40 -11.22 9.71
N SER A 397 17.70 -10.82 10.95
CA SER A 397 17.46 -11.66 12.13
C SER A 397 16.46 -11.14 13.17
N ARG A 398 15.95 -9.91 13.08
CA ARG A 398 15.03 -9.37 14.11
C ARG A 398 13.55 -9.26 13.70
N TRP A 399 13.22 -9.54 12.45
CA TRP A 399 11.84 -9.51 11.94
C TRP A 399 11.40 -10.85 11.36
N SER A 400 11.91 -11.94 11.90
CA SER A 400 11.32 -13.25 11.65
C SER A 400 10.07 -13.39 12.53
N PRO A 401 8.89 -13.73 11.97
CA PRO A 401 7.69 -14.02 12.78
C PRO A 401 7.80 -15.30 13.60
N TYR A 402 9.02 -15.83 13.82
CA TYR A 402 9.34 -17.07 14.53
C TYR A 402 10.29 -16.85 15.72
N HIS A 403 10.11 -15.75 16.46
CA HIS A 403 10.67 -15.63 17.81
C HIS A 403 9.58 -15.22 18.77
#